data_7ece664034ad37e7e58e158a4c893f29
#
_entry.id   7ece664034ad37e7e58e158a4c893f29
#
_cell.length_a   1.000
_cell.length_b   1.000
_cell.length_c   1.000
_cell.angle_alpha   90.00
_cell.angle_beta   90.00
_cell.angle_gamma   90.00
#
_symmetry.space_group_name_H-M   'P 1'
#
loop_
_entity.id
_entity.type
_entity.pdbx_description
1 polymer ?
#
loop_
_entity_poly.entity_id
_entity_poly.type
_entity_poly.pdbx_seq_one_letter_code
_entity_poly.pdbx_strand_id
1 'polypeptide(L)'
;DLIAGYNALYPNRPHHVAQAMLANLDAWYEHEVRQLRFEQAFQNRLEFETPWGLGIAVHTTDGGSSRLAFNYGAVLFAYRDRRGYMGVTAQRRSNVDLAPVYETLRQCDSQADWYLHPSHRLLLCGTPKSPPRHASRLSLEELVEIIRRR
;
A
#
# COMPACT_ATOMS: atom_id res chain seq x y z
N ASP A 1 1.94 -20.06 -23.31
CA ASP A 1 1.82 -21.15 -22.36
C ASP A 1 3.14 -21.37 -21.63
N LEU A 2 3.14 -21.22 -20.31
CA LEU A 2 4.31 -21.33 -19.43
C LEU A 2 4.94 -22.73 -19.49
N ILE A 3 4.12 -23.77 -19.55
CA ILE A 3 4.58 -25.17 -19.60
C ILE A 3 5.37 -25.41 -20.88
N ALA A 4 4.87 -24.92 -22.02
CA ALA A 4 5.56 -25.03 -23.30
C ALA A 4 6.91 -24.27 -23.27
N GLY A 5 6.95 -23.09 -22.67
CA GLY A 5 8.18 -22.33 -22.46
C GLY A 5 9.20 -23.08 -21.62
N TYR A 6 8.79 -23.65 -20.49
CA TYR A 6 9.69 -24.44 -19.65
C TYR A 6 10.17 -25.73 -20.31
N ASN A 7 9.32 -26.41 -21.09
CA ASN A 7 9.73 -27.57 -21.87
C ASN A 7 10.77 -27.21 -22.94
N ALA A 8 10.67 -26.04 -23.54
CA ALA A 8 11.67 -25.55 -24.48
C ALA A 8 13.00 -25.18 -23.82
N LEU A 9 12.98 -24.62 -22.60
CA LEU A 9 14.18 -24.29 -21.83
C LEU A 9 14.86 -25.53 -21.23
N TYR A 10 14.10 -26.56 -20.89
CA TYR A 10 14.59 -27.78 -20.23
C TYR A 10 14.15 -29.03 -20.99
N PRO A 11 14.61 -29.22 -22.23
CA PRO A 11 14.22 -30.36 -23.04
C PRO A 11 14.63 -31.66 -22.35
N ASN A 12 13.71 -32.63 -22.29
CA ASN A 12 13.90 -33.93 -21.65
C ASN A 12 14.22 -33.90 -20.14
N ARG A 13 13.81 -32.83 -19.44
CA ARG A 13 14.02 -32.67 -17.99
C ARG A 13 12.68 -32.42 -17.27
N PRO A 14 11.75 -33.39 -17.23
CA PRO A 14 10.41 -33.19 -16.67
C PRO A 14 10.43 -32.78 -15.19
N HIS A 15 11.41 -33.26 -14.41
CA HIS A 15 11.53 -32.86 -12.99
C HIS A 15 11.86 -31.40 -12.82
N HIS A 16 12.69 -30.79 -13.68
CA HIS A 16 12.99 -29.36 -13.64
C HIS A 16 11.75 -28.52 -14.00
N VAL A 17 11.00 -28.98 -15.01
CA VAL A 17 9.74 -28.33 -15.40
C VAL A 17 8.75 -28.40 -14.24
N ALA A 18 8.58 -29.55 -13.61
CA ALA A 18 7.68 -29.71 -12.48
C ALA A 18 8.06 -28.83 -11.29
N GLN A 19 9.33 -28.78 -10.90
CA GLN A 19 9.83 -27.91 -9.82
C GLN A 19 9.59 -26.42 -10.12
N ALA A 20 9.86 -25.97 -11.35
CA ALA A 20 9.62 -24.61 -11.75
C ALA A 20 8.12 -24.25 -11.70
N MET A 21 7.27 -25.17 -12.14
CA MET A 21 5.81 -24.98 -12.09
C MET A 21 5.28 -24.93 -10.66
N LEU A 22 5.77 -25.80 -9.76
CA LEU A 22 5.41 -25.74 -8.33
C LEU A 22 5.78 -24.40 -7.70
N ALA A 23 7.01 -23.92 -7.94
CA ALA A 23 7.45 -22.61 -7.44
C ALA A 23 6.56 -21.45 -7.96
N ASN A 24 6.13 -21.52 -9.21
CA ASN A 24 5.20 -20.53 -9.77
C ASN A 24 3.81 -20.61 -9.11
N LEU A 25 3.30 -21.83 -8.85
CA LEU A 25 2.03 -22.02 -8.15
C LEU A 25 2.09 -21.49 -6.72
N ASP A 26 3.17 -21.76 -5.99
CA ASP A 26 3.36 -21.23 -4.64
C ASP A 26 3.40 -19.70 -4.63
N ALA A 27 4.12 -19.08 -5.57
CA ALA A 27 4.17 -17.64 -5.70
C ALA A 27 2.80 -17.04 -6.05
N TRP A 28 2.05 -17.69 -6.92
CA TRP A 28 0.69 -17.28 -7.28
C TRP A 28 -0.27 -17.43 -6.09
N TYR A 29 -0.21 -18.55 -5.37
CA TYR A 29 -1.01 -18.79 -4.18
C TYR A 29 -0.77 -17.72 -3.11
N GLU A 30 0.50 -17.40 -2.81
CA GLU A 30 0.85 -16.32 -1.88
C GLU A 30 0.31 -14.96 -2.33
N HIS A 31 0.33 -14.68 -3.63
CA HIS A 31 -0.25 -13.47 -4.18
C HIS A 31 -1.76 -13.41 -3.92
N GLU A 32 -2.49 -14.48 -4.25
CA GLU A 32 -3.95 -14.57 -4.05
C GLU A 32 -4.34 -14.46 -2.57
N VAL A 33 -3.61 -15.13 -1.68
CA VAL A 33 -3.85 -15.03 -0.24
C VAL A 33 -3.69 -13.60 0.26
N ARG A 34 -2.68 -12.86 -0.24
CA ARG A 34 -2.51 -11.44 0.11
C ARG A 34 -3.63 -10.57 -0.41
N GLN A 35 -4.10 -10.82 -1.62
CA GLN A 35 -5.24 -10.11 -2.19
C GLN A 35 -6.51 -10.31 -1.37
N LEU A 36 -6.83 -11.56 -1.01
CA LEU A 36 -7.98 -11.88 -0.17
C LEU A 36 -7.91 -11.21 1.21
N ARG A 37 -6.76 -11.22 1.85
CA ARG A 37 -6.55 -10.53 3.14
C ARG A 37 -6.78 -9.03 3.01
N PHE A 38 -6.31 -8.43 1.93
CA PHE A 38 -6.52 -7.01 1.68
C PHE A 38 -7.99 -6.69 1.40
N GLU A 39 -8.69 -7.52 0.62
CA GLU A 39 -10.13 -7.36 0.38
C GLU A 39 -10.94 -7.44 1.67
N GLN A 40 -10.59 -8.36 2.57
CA GLN A 40 -11.20 -8.44 3.90
C GLN A 40 -10.94 -7.18 4.74
N ALA A 41 -9.70 -6.69 4.74
CA ALA A 41 -9.36 -5.46 5.43
C ALA A 41 -10.08 -4.25 4.82
N PHE A 42 -10.27 -4.23 3.50
CA PHE A 42 -10.98 -3.18 2.78
C PHE A 42 -12.48 -3.11 3.13
N GLN A 43 -13.10 -4.22 3.53
CA GLN A 43 -14.49 -4.22 4.02
C GLN A 43 -14.66 -3.37 5.28
N ASN A 44 -13.64 -3.28 6.12
CA ASN A 44 -13.61 -2.46 7.34
C ASN A 44 -12.93 -1.10 7.15
N ARG A 45 -12.90 -0.59 5.93
CA ARG A 45 -12.27 0.69 5.60
C ARG A 45 -12.95 1.87 6.26
N LEU A 46 -12.19 2.91 6.48
CA LEU A 46 -12.68 4.24 6.82
C LEU A 46 -12.86 5.04 5.53
N GLU A 47 -14.05 5.54 5.29
CA GLU A 47 -14.32 6.48 4.20
C GLU A 47 -14.39 7.89 4.79
N PHE A 48 -13.77 8.86 4.16
CA PHE A 48 -13.75 10.23 4.63
C PHE A 48 -13.66 11.22 3.47
N GLU A 49 -14.24 12.39 3.67
CA GLU A 49 -14.15 13.47 2.70
C GLU A 49 -12.86 14.27 2.91
N THR A 50 -12.27 14.65 1.81
CA THR A 50 -11.10 15.54 1.75
C THR A 50 -11.43 16.72 0.84
N PRO A 51 -10.65 17.82 0.88
CA PRO A 51 -10.81 18.92 -0.08
C PRO A 51 -10.66 18.50 -1.54
N TRP A 52 -10.09 17.35 -1.80
CA TRP A 52 -9.84 16.81 -3.15
C TRP A 52 -10.86 15.76 -3.59
N GLY A 53 -11.71 15.26 -2.69
CA GLY A 53 -12.69 14.21 -2.93
C GLY A 53 -12.63 13.08 -1.91
N LEU A 54 -13.13 11.89 -2.28
CA LEU A 54 -13.21 10.74 -1.39
C LEU A 54 -11.82 10.22 -1.01
N GLY A 55 -11.56 10.12 0.28
CA GLY A 55 -10.43 9.41 0.86
C GLY A 55 -10.86 8.07 1.43
N ILE A 56 -10.00 7.06 1.35
CA ILE A 56 -10.18 5.75 1.97
C ILE A 56 -8.95 5.43 2.80
N ALA A 57 -9.17 4.94 4.02
CA ALA A 57 -8.11 4.47 4.90
C ALA A 57 -8.38 3.04 5.38
N VAL A 58 -7.31 2.23 5.46
CA VAL A 58 -7.40 0.80 5.79
C VAL A 58 -6.30 0.39 6.78
N HIS A 59 -6.70 -0.34 7.82
CA HIS A 59 -5.75 -1.16 8.58
C HIS A 59 -5.42 -2.41 7.78
N THR A 60 -4.17 -2.62 7.43
CA THR A 60 -3.74 -3.76 6.61
C THR A 60 -2.69 -4.61 7.30
N THR A 61 -2.57 -5.85 6.88
CA THR A 61 -1.57 -6.77 7.41
C THR A 61 -0.25 -6.76 6.64
N ASP A 62 -0.29 -6.42 5.35
CA ASP A 62 0.83 -6.62 4.42
C ASP A 62 1.19 -5.39 3.56
N GLY A 63 0.77 -4.22 3.96
CA GLY A 63 0.85 -3.03 3.11
C GLY A 63 -0.31 -3.02 2.10
N GLY A 64 -0.95 -1.88 1.94
CA GLY A 64 -2.18 -1.78 1.16
C GLY A 64 -1.93 -1.65 -0.33
N SER A 65 -2.86 -2.17 -1.12
CA SER A 65 -3.00 -1.83 -2.52
C SER A 65 -3.95 -0.64 -2.69
N SER A 66 -3.44 0.49 -3.13
CA SER A 66 -4.25 1.67 -3.46
C SER A 66 -5.21 1.43 -4.64
N ARG A 67 -4.94 0.39 -5.44
CA ARG A 67 -5.72 0.09 -6.65
C ARG A 67 -7.20 -0.15 -6.35
N LEU A 68 -7.52 -0.93 -5.31
CA LEU A 68 -8.90 -1.21 -4.94
C LEU A 68 -9.63 0.06 -4.50
N ALA A 69 -8.98 0.91 -3.69
CA ALA A 69 -9.52 2.19 -3.27
C ALA A 69 -9.79 3.12 -4.46
N PHE A 70 -8.85 3.22 -5.39
CA PHE A 70 -9.01 4.07 -6.58
C PHE A 70 -10.08 3.54 -7.54
N ASN A 71 -10.24 2.22 -7.68
CA ASN A 71 -11.34 1.62 -8.44
C ASN A 71 -12.70 1.88 -7.78
N TYR A 72 -12.74 2.01 -6.45
CA TYR A 72 -13.94 2.38 -5.70
C TYR A 72 -14.30 3.86 -5.86
N GLY A 73 -13.41 4.69 -6.38
CA GLY A 73 -13.62 6.11 -6.64
C GLY A 73 -12.87 7.05 -5.70
N ALA A 74 -11.99 6.53 -4.85
CA ALA A 74 -11.15 7.37 -3.99
C ALA A 74 -10.11 8.13 -4.82
N VAL A 75 -9.81 9.36 -4.42
CA VAL A 75 -8.68 10.15 -4.93
C VAL A 75 -7.45 10.03 -4.05
N LEU A 76 -7.63 9.54 -2.82
CA LEU A 76 -6.60 9.38 -1.80
C LEU A 76 -6.81 8.08 -1.05
N PHE A 77 -5.70 7.37 -0.83
CA PHE A 77 -5.66 6.13 -0.06
C PHE A 77 -4.61 6.25 1.05
N ALA A 78 -5.03 5.94 2.29
CA ALA A 78 -4.15 5.88 3.45
C ALA A 78 -4.15 4.47 4.04
N TYR A 79 -3.05 4.07 4.66
CA TYR A 79 -2.98 2.79 5.36
C TYR A 79 -2.08 2.84 6.59
N ARG A 80 -2.32 1.91 7.50
CA ARG A 80 -1.41 1.53 8.59
C ARG A 80 -1.29 0.02 8.65
N ASP A 81 -0.07 -0.50 8.62
CA ASP A 81 0.19 -1.94 8.73
C ASP A 81 0.44 -2.38 10.18
N ARG A 82 0.56 -3.69 10.40
CA ARG A 82 0.82 -4.27 11.74
C ARG A 82 2.16 -3.86 12.34
N ARG A 83 3.13 -3.48 11.51
CA ARG A 83 4.45 -3.01 11.94
C ARG A 83 4.43 -1.55 12.35
N GLY A 84 3.31 -0.87 12.15
CA GLY A 84 3.16 0.55 12.37
C GLY A 84 3.62 1.40 11.18
N TYR A 85 3.93 0.79 10.03
CA TYR A 85 4.23 1.56 8.83
C TYR A 85 2.96 2.19 8.29
N MET A 86 3.08 3.43 7.87
CA MET A 86 1.98 4.23 7.39
C MET A 86 2.30 4.82 6.03
N GLY A 87 1.28 5.00 5.23
CA GLY A 87 1.43 5.66 3.94
C GLY A 87 0.14 6.30 3.47
N VAL A 88 0.32 7.35 2.67
CA VAL A 88 -0.76 8.05 1.98
C VAL A 88 -0.39 8.15 0.52
N THR A 89 -1.26 7.68 -0.36
CA THR A 89 -1.05 7.69 -1.80
C THR A 89 -2.21 8.41 -2.48
N ALA A 90 -1.92 9.36 -3.34
CA ALA A 90 -2.91 10.03 -4.17
C ALA A 90 -3.01 9.39 -5.56
N GLN A 91 -4.20 9.41 -6.13
CA GLN A 91 -4.43 8.98 -7.50
C GLN A 91 -3.61 9.85 -8.48
N ARG A 92 -3.01 9.24 -9.49
CA ARG A 92 -2.07 9.91 -10.42
C ARG A 92 -2.62 11.16 -11.10
N ARG A 93 -3.90 11.13 -11.46
CA ARG A 93 -4.57 12.22 -12.21
C ARG A 93 -5.36 13.16 -11.32
N SER A 94 -5.26 13.01 -10.00
CA SER A 94 -5.90 13.91 -9.05
C SER A 94 -5.09 15.19 -8.87
N ASN A 95 -5.71 16.21 -8.32
CA ASN A 95 -5.08 17.46 -7.91
C ASN A 95 -4.63 17.47 -6.44
N VAL A 96 -4.51 16.29 -5.84
CA VAL A 96 -4.06 16.14 -4.44
C VAL A 96 -2.63 16.63 -4.30
N ASP A 97 -2.40 17.49 -3.31
CA ASP A 97 -1.07 17.91 -2.84
C ASP A 97 -0.92 17.53 -1.36
N LEU A 98 -0.02 16.61 -1.05
CA LEU A 98 0.24 16.14 0.31
C LEU A 98 1.26 16.99 1.08
N ALA A 99 1.81 18.05 0.48
CA ALA A 99 2.79 18.91 1.16
C ALA A 99 2.22 19.54 2.44
N PRO A 100 0.98 20.08 2.47
CA PRO A 100 0.41 20.62 3.72
C PRO A 100 0.20 19.56 4.81
N VAL A 101 -0.15 18.32 4.42
CA VAL A 101 -0.27 17.18 5.35
C VAL A 101 1.11 16.85 5.94
N TYR A 102 2.13 16.78 5.11
CA TYR A 102 3.51 16.53 5.53
C TYR A 102 4.02 17.58 6.53
N GLU A 103 3.79 18.84 6.26
CA GLU A 103 4.20 19.92 7.18
C GLU A 103 3.52 19.81 8.54
N THR A 104 2.24 19.41 8.58
CA THR A 104 1.55 19.15 9.84
C THR A 104 2.15 17.97 10.60
N LEU A 105 2.43 16.86 9.89
CA LEU A 105 3.04 15.68 10.48
C LEU A 105 4.42 15.97 11.04
N ARG A 106 5.21 16.79 10.37
CA ARG A 106 6.51 17.26 10.91
C ARG A 106 6.38 18.02 12.21
N GLN A 107 5.26 18.68 12.47
CA GLN A 107 5.01 19.42 13.69
C GLN A 107 4.46 18.53 14.81
N CYS A 108 3.44 17.70 14.53
CA CYS A 108 2.75 16.91 15.54
C CYS A 108 3.38 15.53 15.80
N ASP A 109 4.13 14.99 14.82
CA ASP A 109 4.79 13.68 14.90
C ASP A 109 6.28 13.82 14.50
N SER A 110 6.94 14.81 15.05
CA SER A 110 8.29 15.24 14.68
C SER A 110 9.40 14.20 14.89
N GLN A 111 9.13 13.17 15.68
CA GLN A 111 10.06 12.07 15.93
C GLN A 111 10.00 10.99 14.83
N ALA A 112 8.93 10.93 14.05
CA ALA A 112 8.73 9.92 13.03
C ALA A 112 9.41 10.29 11.70
N ASP A 113 9.91 9.28 11.01
CA ASP A 113 10.64 9.45 9.73
C ASP A 113 9.65 9.54 8.56
N TRP A 114 8.86 10.60 8.54
CA TRP A 114 7.97 10.87 7.43
C TRP A 114 8.75 11.33 6.20
N TYR A 115 8.45 10.75 5.05
CA TYR A 115 9.02 11.07 3.76
C TYR A 115 7.92 11.50 2.78
N LEU A 116 8.06 12.68 2.20
CA LEU A 116 7.23 13.17 1.10
C LEU A 116 7.97 12.97 -0.23
N HIS A 117 7.36 12.23 -1.13
CA HIS A 117 7.90 12.06 -2.48
C HIS A 117 7.85 13.39 -3.26
N PRO A 118 8.82 13.72 -4.13
CA PRO A 118 8.86 14.98 -4.91
C PRO A 118 7.62 15.29 -5.75
N SER A 119 6.83 14.27 -6.10
CA SER A 119 5.53 14.47 -6.76
C SER A 119 4.43 15.01 -5.85
N HIS A 120 4.65 15.12 -4.54
CA HIS A 120 3.68 15.46 -3.50
C HIS A 120 2.43 14.54 -3.45
N ARG A 121 2.51 13.35 -4.06
CA ARG A 121 1.39 12.39 -4.16
C ARG A 121 1.62 11.10 -3.40
N LEU A 122 2.75 10.98 -2.73
CA LEU A 122 3.10 9.83 -1.92
C LEU A 122 3.81 10.32 -0.66
N LEU A 123 3.26 9.92 0.47
CA LEU A 123 3.76 10.23 1.80
C LEU A 123 3.91 8.91 2.56
N LEU A 124 5.07 8.65 3.13
CA LEU A 124 5.40 7.38 3.77
C LEU A 124 6.08 7.59 5.12
N CYS A 125 5.75 6.75 6.08
CA CYS A 125 6.53 6.52 7.29
C CYS A 125 6.87 5.04 7.38
N GLY A 126 7.93 4.64 6.67
CA GLY A 126 8.40 3.27 6.57
C GLY A 126 7.73 2.40 5.53
N THR A 127 8.50 1.47 5.03
CA THR A 127 8.06 0.37 4.15
C THR A 127 8.82 -0.90 4.52
N PRO A 128 8.35 -2.10 4.13
CA PRO A 128 9.11 -3.34 4.35
C PRO A 128 10.52 -3.34 3.74
N LYS A 129 10.72 -2.61 2.63
CA LYS A 129 12.02 -2.47 1.96
C LYS A 129 12.91 -1.38 2.55
N SER A 130 12.29 -0.40 3.21
CA SER A 130 12.96 0.73 3.85
C SER A 130 12.27 1.01 5.18
N PRO A 131 12.58 0.21 6.22
CA PRO A 131 11.99 0.43 7.55
C PRO A 131 12.46 1.78 8.11
N PRO A 132 11.57 2.52 8.80
CA PRO A 132 11.93 3.79 9.40
C PRO A 132 12.78 3.53 10.65
N ARG A 133 13.65 4.45 10.99
CA ARG A 133 14.34 4.45 12.30
C ARG A 133 13.35 4.72 13.43
N HIS A 134 12.40 5.63 13.16
CA HIS A 134 11.35 6.01 14.10
C HIS A 134 10.00 5.94 13.38
N ALA A 135 9.23 4.91 13.71
CA ALA A 135 7.88 4.75 13.19
C ALA A 135 6.93 5.79 13.79
N SER A 136 5.90 6.15 13.06
CA SER A 136 4.84 7.02 13.56
C SER A 136 4.10 6.38 14.73
N ARG A 137 3.77 7.20 15.73
CA ARG A 137 2.93 6.82 16.89
C ARG A 137 1.45 7.12 16.66
N LEU A 138 1.13 7.81 15.58
CA LEU A 138 -0.25 8.16 15.25
C LEU A 138 -1.07 6.90 14.96
N SER A 139 -2.33 6.94 15.34
CA SER A 139 -3.32 5.99 14.82
C SER A 139 -3.68 6.31 13.36
N LEU A 140 -4.34 5.38 12.69
CA LEU A 140 -4.85 5.65 11.33
C LEU A 140 -5.91 6.75 11.34
N GLU A 141 -6.75 6.76 12.38
CA GLU A 141 -7.81 7.75 12.59
C GLU A 141 -7.23 9.15 12.81
N GLU A 142 -6.16 9.29 13.57
CA GLU A 142 -5.45 10.58 13.77
C GLU A 142 -4.86 11.08 12.45
N LEU A 143 -4.26 10.19 11.64
CA LEU A 143 -3.78 10.54 10.30
C LEU A 143 -4.93 11.00 9.39
N VAL A 144 -6.07 10.32 9.41
CA VAL A 144 -7.27 10.71 8.67
C VAL A 144 -7.74 12.11 9.09
N GLU A 145 -7.80 12.40 10.39
CA GLU A 145 -8.18 13.73 10.88
C GLU A 145 -7.22 14.83 10.43
N ILE A 146 -5.92 14.56 10.37
CA ILE A 146 -4.94 15.51 9.84
C ILE A 146 -5.21 15.78 8.36
N ILE A 147 -5.52 14.76 7.57
CA ILE A 147 -5.82 14.90 6.14
C ILE A 147 -7.11 15.68 5.90
N ARG A 148 -8.17 15.41 6.68
CA ARG A 148 -9.49 16.09 6.54
C ARG A 148 -9.44 17.58 6.76
N ARG A 149 -8.54 18.04 7.60
CA ARG A 149 -8.42 19.46 7.99
C ARG A 149 -7.64 20.33 6.97
N ARG A 150 -7.27 19.78 5.79
CA ARG A 150 -6.37 20.43 4.82
C ARG A 150 -7.05 20.88 3.51
#